data_591b4400e6a21faf56f932488881455f
#
_entry.id   591b4400e6a21faf56f932488881455f
#
_cell.length_a   1.000
_cell.length_b   1.000
_cell.length_c   1.000
_cell.angle_alpha   90.00
_cell.angle_beta   90.00
_cell.angle_gamma   90.00
#
_symmetry.space_group_name_H-M   'P 1'
#
loop_
_entity.id
_entity.type
_entity.pdbx_description
1 polymer ?
#
loop_
_entity_poly.entity_id
_entity_poly.type
_entity_poly.pdbx_seq_one_letter_code
_entity_poly.pdbx_strand_id
1 'polypeptide(L)'
;MMMKEDQKNKIPEDILKQLLSVDPETVYASGYASWQEGDYSRAVIDFSWLVMAQPWSWRAHIALAGTWMMLKEYTTAINFYGHALMLDASHPEPVY
;
A
#
# COMPACT_ATOMS: atom_id res chain seq x y z
N MET A 1 27.52 23.42 -5.72
CA MET A 1 27.42 22.23 -6.56
C MET A 1 26.54 21.19 -5.96
N MET A 2 26.95 20.70 -4.81
CA MET A 2 26.16 19.67 -4.14
C MET A 2 24.75 20.15 -3.85
N MET A 3 24.63 21.40 -3.47
CA MET A 3 23.32 21.99 -3.18
C MET A 3 22.40 21.93 -4.38
N LYS A 4 22.94 22.20 -5.54
CA LYS A 4 22.15 22.18 -6.74
C LYS A 4 21.63 20.77 -7.05
N GLU A 5 22.49 19.80 -6.86
CA GLU A 5 22.08 18.44 -7.11
C GLU A 5 21.03 17.99 -6.11
N ASP A 6 21.20 18.38 -4.85
CA ASP A 6 20.20 18.06 -3.84
C ASP A 6 18.87 18.67 -4.20
N GLN A 7 18.89 19.91 -4.67
CA GLN A 7 17.65 20.56 -5.06
C GLN A 7 17.01 19.92 -6.27
N LYS A 8 17.84 19.45 -7.20
CA LYS A 8 17.33 18.73 -8.36
C LYS A 8 16.58 17.49 -7.98
N ASN A 9 17.09 16.78 -6.98
CA ASN A 9 16.52 15.50 -6.59
C ASN A 9 15.42 15.66 -5.56
N LYS A 10 15.20 16.86 -5.09
CA LYS A 10 14.13 17.08 -4.13
C LYS A 10 12.79 17.20 -4.83
N ILE A 11 11.79 16.59 -4.25
CA ILE A 11 10.43 16.77 -4.71
C ILE A 11 9.98 18.16 -4.26
N PRO A 12 9.44 18.99 -5.18
CA PRO A 12 8.93 20.29 -4.77
C PRO A 12 7.89 20.15 -3.67
N GLU A 13 7.89 21.13 -2.78
CA GLU A 13 7.02 21.08 -1.62
C GLU A 13 5.55 21.01 -2.00
N ASP A 14 5.17 21.69 -3.06
CA ASP A 14 3.79 21.67 -3.52
C ASP A 14 3.37 20.27 -3.91
N ILE A 15 4.24 19.59 -4.66
CA ILE A 15 3.94 18.23 -5.10
C ILE A 15 3.93 17.27 -3.91
N LEU A 16 4.87 17.46 -2.99
CA LEU A 16 4.93 16.64 -1.80
C LEU A 16 3.64 16.76 -0.99
N LYS A 17 3.14 17.98 -0.83
CA LYS A 17 1.90 18.20 -0.11
C LYS A 17 0.74 17.49 -0.79
N GLN A 18 0.70 17.57 -2.11
CA GLN A 18 -0.36 16.88 -2.85
C GLN A 18 -0.30 15.38 -2.67
N LEU A 19 0.91 14.82 -2.68
CA LEU A 19 1.07 13.38 -2.47
C LEU A 19 0.66 12.98 -1.07
N LEU A 20 0.99 13.80 -0.08
CA LEU A 20 0.67 13.49 1.31
C LEU A 20 -0.81 13.71 1.62
N SER A 21 -1.51 14.45 0.77
CA SER A 21 -2.93 14.70 0.97
C SER A 21 -3.81 13.67 0.29
N VAL A 22 -3.23 12.68 -0.36
CA VAL A 22 -4.02 11.62 -0.99
C VAL A 22 -4.76 10.85 0.08
N ASP A 23 -6.06 10.67 -0.15
CA ASP A 23 -6.93 9.98 0.79
C ASP A 23 -6.74 8.46 0.67
N PRO A 24 -6.34 7.80 1.75
CA PRO A 24 -6.16 6.33 1.69
C PRO A 24 -7.42 5.59 1.28
N GLU A 25 -8.60 6.07 1.67
CA GLU A 25 -9.84 5.40 1.29
C GLU A 25 -10.06 5.46 -0.21
N THR A 26 -9.70 6.57 -0.83
CA THR A 26 -9.80 6.70 -2.28
C THR A 26 -8.86 5.72 -2.98
N VAL A 27 -7.65 5.60 -2.47
CA VAL A 27 -6.68 4.66 -3.05
C VAL A 27 -7.16 3.23 -2.87
N TYR A 28 -7.74 2.94 -1.71
CA TYR A 28 -8.28 1.62 -1.43
C TYR A 28 -9.37 1.26 -2.44
N ALA A 29 -10.28 2.20 -2.67
CA ALA A 29 -11.36 1.97 -3.62
C ALA A 29 -10.82 1.78 -5.04
N SER A 30 -9.81 2.55 -5.41
CA SER A 30 -9.18 2.44 -6.71
C SER A 30 -8.53 1.07 -6.88
N GLY A 31 -7.83 0.61 -5.85
CA GLY A 31 -7.19 -0.70 -5.89
C GLY A 31 -8.19 -1.82 -6.05
N TYR A 32 -9.29 -1.76 -5.31
CA TYR A 32 -10.32 -2.77 -5.42
C TYR A 32 -11.02 -2.75 -6.76
N ALA A 33 -11.26 -1.57 -7.32
CA ALA A 33 -11.85 -1.48 -8.64
C ALA A 33 -10.96 -2.16 -9.69
N SER A 34 -9.66 -1.90 -9.63
CA SER A 34 -8.72 -2.55 -10.53
C SER A 34 -8.70 -4.06 -10.30
N TRP A 35 -8.73 -4.48 -9.04
CA TRP A 35 -8.71 -5.89 -8.69
C TRP A 35 -9.95 -6.59 -9.25
N GLN A 36 -11.11 -5.97 -9.15
CA GLN A 36 -12.36 -6.55 -9.66
C GLN A 36 -12.36 -6.65 -11.17
N GLU A 37 -11.66 -5.73 -11.83
CA GLU A 37 -11.55 -5.77 -13.28
C GLU A 37 -10.50 -6.76 -13.77
N GLY A 38 -9.77 -7.37 -12.84
CA GLY A 38 -8.71 -8.29 -13.22
C GLY A 38 -7.38 -7.61 -13.50
N ASP A 39 -7.29 -6.32 -13.31
CA ASP A 39 -6.06 -5.57 -13.51
C ASP A 39 -5.24 -5.61 -12.22
N TYR A 40 -4.66 -6.77 -11.95
CA TYR A 40 -3.98 -7.00 -10.69
C TYR A 40 -2.69 -6.21 -10.58
N SER A 41 -2.02 -5.96 -11.71
CA SER A 41 -0.80 -5.16 -11.69
C SER A 41 -1.09 -3.76 -11.20
N ARG A 42 -2.21 -3.18 -11.61
CA ARG A 42 -2.59 -1.86 -11.17
C ARG A 42 -3.00 -1.88 -9.70
N ALA A 43 -3.71 -2.93 -9.30
CA ALA A 43 -4.10 -3.07 -7.90
C ALA A 43 -2.89 -3.16 -6.99
N VAL A 44 -1.82 -3.83 -7.43
CA VAL A 44 -0.59 -3.90 -6.66
C VAL A 44 -0.03 -2.51 -6.38
N ILE A 45 -0.09 -1.63 -7.36
CA ILE A 45 0.44 -0.28 -7.20
C ILE A 45 -0.32 0.45 -6.09
N ASP A 46 -1.65 0.41 -6.16
CA ASP A 46 -2.47 1.11 -5.17
C ASP A 46 -2.30 0.50 -3.78
N PHE A 47 -2.36 -0.82 -3.68
CA PHE A 47 -2.25 -1.47 -2.37
C PHE A 47 -0.85 -1.36 -1.81
N SER A 48 0.18 -1.32 -2.65
CA SER A 48 1.55 -1.09 -2.19
C SER A 48 1.68 0.31 -1.58
N TRP A 49 1.06 1.29 -2.22
CA TRP A 49 1.06 2.64 -1.69
C TRP A 49 0.42 2.66 -0.29
N LEU A 50 -0.69 1.93 -0.14
CA LEU A 50 -1.38 1.87 1.13
C LEU A 50 -0.51 1.24 2.23
N VAL A 51 0.20 0.17 1.90
CA VAL A 51 1.08 -0.48 2.87
C VAL A 51 2.19 0.46 3.29
N MET A 52 2.70 1.27 2.37
CA MET A 52 3.74 2.24 2.69
C MET A 52 3.20 3.40 3.50
N ALA A 53 2.01 3.86 3.17
CA ALA A 53 1.39 5.00 3.86
C ALA A 53 0.86 4.62 5.24
N GLN A 54 0.37 3.40 5.37
CA GLN A 54 -0.23 2.92 6.62
C GLN A 54 0.29 1.53 6.93
N PRO A 55 1.56 1.42 7.31
CA PRO A 55 2.16 0.10 7.56
C PRO A 55 1.52 -0.67 8.71
N TRP A 56 0.73 0.02 9.54
CA TRP A 56 -0.01 -0.62 10.62
C TRP A 56 -1.31 -1.26 10.15
N SER A 57 -1.73 -1.03 8.93
CA SER A 57 -3.04 -1.47 8.46
C SER A 57 -2.97 -2.93 8.00
N TRP A 58 -3.56 -3.83 8.79
CA TRP A 58 -3.61 -5.22 8.38
C TRP A 58 -4.47 -5.40 7.14
N ARG A 59 -5.47 -4.54 6.95
CA ARG A 59 -6.31 -4.60 5.75
C ARG A 59 -5.52 -4.35 4.48
N ALA A 60 -4.63 -3.37 4.51
CA ALA A 60 -3.81 -3.07 3.35
C ALA A 60 -2.90 -4.25 3.00
N HIS A 61 -2.36 -4.90 4.03
CA HIS A 61 -1.51 -6.05 3.81
C HIS A 61 -2.29 -7.23 3.24
N ILE A 62 -3.51 -7.45 3.72
CA ILE A 62 -4.36 -8.51 3.19
C ILE A 62 -4.74 -8.24 1.74
N ALA A 63 -5.08 -7.00 1.43
CA ALA A 63 -5.44 -6.64 0.06
C ALA A 63 -4.28 -6.87 -0.89
N LEU A 64 -3.08 -6.47 -0.47
CA LEU A 64 -1.90 -6.67 -1.30
C LEU A 64 -1.57 -8.16 -1.43
N ALA A 65 -1.69 -8.90 -0.33
CA ALA A 65 -1.43 -10.33 -0.36
C ALA A 65 -2.38 -11.04 -1.32
N GLY A 66 -3.67 -10.70 -1.26
CA GLY A 66 -4.65 -11.28 -2.17
C GLY A 66 -4.35 -10.98 -3.62
N THR A 67 -3.84 -9.77 -3.88
CA THR A 67 -3.49 -9.40 -5.23
C THR A 67 -2.30 -10.20 -5.73
N TRP A 68 -1.28 -10.39 -4.87
CA TRP A 68 -0.14 -11.24 -5.23
C TRP A 68 -0.57 -12.68 -5.46
N MET A 69 -1.57 -13.17 -4.72
CA MET A 69 -2.12 -14.50 -4.96
C MET A 69 -2.70 -14.61 -6.36
N MET A 70 -3.46 -13.60 -6.78
CA MET A 70 -4.04 -13.61 -8.11
C MET A 70 -2.99 -13.57 -9.19
N LEU A 71 -1.84 -12.97 -8.90
CA LEU A 71 -0.71 -12.94 -9.83
C LEU A 71 0.15 -14.20 -9.72
N LYS A 72 -0.24 -15.13 -8.84
CA LYS A 72 0.45 -16.40 -8.63
C LYS A 72 1.84 -16.23 -8.02
N GLU A 73 2.05 -15.11 -7.35
CA GLU A 73 3.28 -14.86 -6.59
C GLU A 73 3.05 -15.32 -5.16
N TYR A 74 3.04 -16.62 -4.98
CA TYR A 74 2.57 -17.22 -3.73
C TYR A 74 3.48 -16.93 -2.55
N THR A 75 4.78 -16.96 -2.78
CA THR A 75 5.73 -16.68 -1.70
C THR A 75 5.56 -15.25 -1.18
N THR A 76 5.45 -14.31 -2.10
CA THR A 76 5.23 -12.92 -1.72
C THR A 76 3.90 -12.76 -0.99
N ALA A 77 2.85 -13.42 -1.49
CA ALA A 77 1.54 -13.36 -0.87
C ALA A 77 1.58 -13.89 0.56
N ILE A 78 2.26 -15.01 0.77
CA ILE A 78 2.37 -15.59 2.10
C ILE A 78 3.05 -14.63 3.07
N ASN A 79 4.09 -13.94 2.61
CA ASN A 79 4.78 -12.97 3.45
C ASN A 79 3.86 -11.84 3.87
N PHE A 80 3.06 -11.33 2.95
CA PHE A 80 2.13 -10.26 3.30
C PHE A 80 0.99 -10.74 4.19
N TYR A 81 0.52 -11.97 3.97
CA TYR A 81 -0.46 -12.54 4.88
C TYR A 81 0.10 -12.72 6.27
N GLY A 82 1.37 -13.13 6.37
CA GLY A 82 2.03 -13.25 7.66
C GLY A 82 2.12 -11.91 8.38
N HIS A 83 2.48 -10.86 7.66
CA HIS A 83 2.52 -9.52 8.26
C HIS A 83 1.14 -9.08 8.73
N ALA A 84 0.12 -9.34 7.93
CA ALA A 84 -1.24 -8.97 8.30
C ALA A 84 -1.66 -9.68 9.57
N LEU A 85 -1.34 -10.96 9.67
CA LEU A 85 -1.69 -11.74 10.84
C LEU A 85 -1.00 -11.20 12.09
N MET A 86 0.27 -10.82 11.95
CA MET A 86 1.00 -10.25 13.09
C MET A 86 0.41 -8.91 13.51
N LEU A 87 0.01 -8.09 12.56
CA LEU A 87 -0.59 -6.81 12.86
C LEU A 87 -1.93 -6.99 13.57
N ASP A 88 -2.72 -7.95 13.11
CA ASP A 88 -4.00 -8.24 13.74
C ASP A 88 -3.81 -8.76 15.16
N ALA A 89 -2.84 -9.66 15.33
CA ALA A 89 -2.59 -10.26 16.63
C ALA A 89 -2.10 -9.23 17.65
N SER A 90 -1.42 -8.20 17.19
CA SER A 90 -0.90 -7.17 18.08
C SER A 90 -1.91 -6.06 18.34
N HIS A 91 -3.10 -6.16 17.78
CA HIS A 91 -4.13 -5.16 17.98
C HIS A 91 -4.53 -5.14 19.47
N PRO A 92 -4.53 -3.98 20.10
CA PRO A 92 -4.71 -3.93 21.56
C PRO A 92 -6.13 -4.19 22.01
N GLU A 93 -7.10 -4.08 21.13
CA GLU A 93 -8.49 -4.16 21.53
C GLU A 93 -9.20 -5.32 20.90
N PRO A 94 -10.15 -5.90 21.59
CA PRO A 94 -10.98 -6.92 21.00
C PRO A 94 -11.78 -6.34 19.84
N VAL A 95 -12.12 -7.18 18.91
CA VAL A 95 -12.77 -6.74 17.70
C VAL A 95 -14.21 -6.31 17.97
N TYR A 96 -14.76 -6.76 19.05
CA TYR A 96 -16.14 -6.40 19.40
C TYR A 96 -16.32 -6.21 20.89
#